data_1b17b3c9fd35877ef60a4bd1aad46507
#
_entry.id   1b17b3c9fd35877ef60a4bd1aad46507
#
_cell.length_a   1.000
_cell.length_b   1.000
_cell.length_c   1.000
_cell.angle_alpha   90.00
_cell.angle_beta   90.00
_cell.angle_gamma   90.00
#
_symmetry.space_group_name_H-M   'P 1'
#
loop_
_entity.id
_entity.type
_entity.pdbx_description
1 polymer ?
#
loop_
_entity_poly.entity_id
_entity_poly.type
_entity_poly.pdbx_seq_one_letter_code
_entity_poly.pdbx_strand_id
1 'polypeptide(L)'
;MEIINCHVHSFTQAHTPDRFLPWPVPLLVRIPLVRRILRWVARLVDRDRKSALGRYAQIIDTSYKRTQREVFEIVRGFYPEGTRFVLLPMDMTKMNAGSVAVGIDAQHAEIVALRSAYPDSIVIPFAAVDPRHEGVVEKTIALIEQDDFRGLKLYPPTGYHPYDPRLWPLYEYAQEHNLPVLTHCSRPASVQYRGKPTPEMLTDPDSGELLDLGRFELLTRFTDPDAYKPMLKKYPKLRVCLAHFGGAGDWTRYLDKPWHSETERPNMSWLAKILDMLRADTYQTCGPTSATPSTPTMSTFTFSKCCSLTRE
;
A
#
# COMPACT_ATOMS: atom_id res chain seq x y z
N MET A 1 8.12 20.72 -14.95
CA MET A 1 7.02 19.75 -14.64
C MET A 1 7.32 19.18 -13.27
N GLU A 2 6.42 19.32 -12.33
CA GLU A 2 6.55 18.74 -10.99
C GLU A 2 6.32 17.23 -11.09
N ILE A 3 7.21 16.44 -10.49
CA ILE A 3 7.09 14.98 -10.43
C ILE A 3 6.86 14.60 -8.98
N ILE A 4 5.78 13.82 -8.74
CA ILE A 4 5.48 13.26 -7.44
C ILE A 4 5.40 11.74 -7.56
N ASN A 5 6.26 11.02 -6.84
CA ASN A 5 6.11 9.57 -6.69
C ASN A 5 5.21 9.29 -5.47
N CYS A 6 3.97 8.89 -5.75
CA CYS A 6 2.95 8.69 -4.72
C CYS A 6 3.01 7.33 -4.01
N HIS A 7 4.00 6.47 -4.29
CA HIS A 7 4.04 5.13 -3.70
C HIS A 7 5.47 4.65 -3.46
N VAL A 8 6.06 5.08 -2.35
CA VAL A 8 7.41 4.67 -1.96
C VAL A 8 7.39 4.02 -0.59
N HIS A 9 7.99 2.85 -0.50
CA HIS A 9 8.28 2.16 0.75
C HIS A 9 9.77 2.28 1.08
N SER A 10 10.09 2.72 2.29
CA SER A 10 11.46 2.88 2.78
C SER A 10 11.83 1.91 3.89
N PHE A 11 10.96 0.95 4.23
CA PHE A 11 11.21 0.01 5.32
C PHE A 11 12.47 -0.85 5.08
N THR A 12 13.12 -1.24 6.17
CA THR A 12 14.29 -2.13 6.18
C THR A 12 13.91 -3.51 6.71
N GLN A 13 14.88 -4.44 6.77
CA GLN A 13 14.64 -5.76 7.36
C GLN A 13 14.24 -5.68 8.85
N ALA A 14 14.70 -4.66 9.59
CA ALA A 14 14.32 -4.48 10.99
C ALA A 14 12.80 -4.27 11.19
N HIS A 15 12.11 -3.81 10.14
CA HIS A 15 10.66 -3.57 10.09
C HIS A 15 9.89 -4.79 9.61
N THR A 16 10.60 -5.89 9.21
CA THR A 16 9.95 -7.13 8.76
C THR A 16 9.93 -8.17 9.87
N PRO A 17 8.91 -9.04 9.93
CA PRO A 17 8.89 -10.13 10.89
C PRO A 17 10.04 -11.12 10.69
N ASP A 18 10.53 -11.71 11.76
CA ASP A 18 11.67 -12.66 11.75
C ASP A 18 11.39 -13.93 10.92
N ARG A 19 10.13 -14.32 10.76
CA ARG A 19 9.67 -15.44 9.93
C ARG A 19 9.05 -14.98 8.59
N PHE A 20 9.42 -13.77 8.12
CA PHE A 20 8.93 -13.24 6.84
C PHE A 20 9.38 -14.08 5.65
N LEU A 21 10.64 -14.50 5.64
CA LEU A 21 11.17 -15.44 4.65
C LEU A 21 11.19 -16.86 5.22
N PRO A 22 10.96 -17.89 4.38
CA PRO A 22 11.03 -19.27 4.84
C PRO A 22 12.46 -19.64 5.28
N TRP A 23 12.55 -20.44 6.33
CA TRP A 23 13.84 -20.99 6.79
C TRP A 23 14.43 -21.91 5.72
N PRO A 24 15.76 -21.90 5.43
CA PRO A 24 16.84 -21.15 6.08
C PRO A 24 17.18 -19.80 5.42
N VAL A 25 16.37 -19.28 4.50
CA VAL A 25 16.65 -18.07 3.71
C VAL A 25 17.08 -16.87 4.57
N PRO A 26 16.42 -16.56 5.73
CA PRO A 26 16.82 -15.44 6.55
C PRO A 26 18.26 -15.52 7.06
N LEU A 27 18.76 -16.72 7.35
CA LEU A 27 20.15 -16.93 7.78
C LEU A 27 21.14 -16.69 6.63
N LEU A 28 20.83 -17.23 5.45
CA LEU A 28 21.69 -17.13 4.28
C LEU A 28 21.82 -15.69 3.79
N VAL A 29 20.72 -14.95 3.72
CA VAL A 29 20.75 -13.57 3.24
C VAL A 29 21.31 -12.57 4.25
N ARG A 30 21.52 -12.94 5.53
CA ARG A 30 22.28 -12.16 6.49
C ARG A 30 23.77 -12.06 6.14
N ILE A 31 24.30 -13.07 5.45
CA ILE A 31 25.71 -13.13 5.08
C ILE A 31 25.95 -12.20 3.86
N PRO A 32 26.80 -11.15 4.00
CA PRO A 32 27.04 -10.21 2.90
C PRO A 32 27.55 -10.86 1.61
N LEU A 33 28.38 -11.91 1.76
CA LEU A 33 28.90 -12.67 0.63
C LEU A 33 27.79 -13.38 -0.14
N VAL A 34 26.83 -13.98 0.54
CA VAL A 34 25.66 -14.66 -0.11
C VAL A 34 24.85 -13.64 -0.90
N ARG A 35 24.56 -12.45 -0.34
CA ARG A 35 23.88 -11.39 -1.08
C ARG A 35 24.65 -10.93 -2.30
N ARG A 36 26.00 -10.87 -2.20
CA ARG A 36 26.88 -10.51 -3.33
C ARG A 36 26.80 -11.56 -4.44
N ILE A 37 26.82 -12.84 -4.08
CA ILE A 37 26.67 -13.97 -5.01
C ILE A 37 25.30 -13.95 -5.65
N LEU A 38 24.22 -13.80 -4.89
CA LEU A 38 22.86 -13.70 -5.41
C LEU A 38 22.70 -12.56 -6.43
N ARG A 39 23.27 -11.39 -6.13
CA ARG A 39 23.30 -10.26 -7.08
C ARG A 39 24.09 -10.57 -8.34
N TRP A 40 25.21 -11.25 -8.21
CA TRP A 40 26.03 -11.63 -9.35
C TRP A 40 25.30 -12.64 -10.26
N VAL A 41 24.71 -13.68 -9.67
CA VAL A 41 23.88 -14.66 -10.38
C VAL A 41 22.67 -13.99 -11.04
N ALA A 42 21.96 -13.13 -10.32
CA ALA A 42 20.83 -12.37 -10.86
C ALA A 42 21.25 -11.54 -12.09
N ARG A 43 22.42 -10.91 -12.08
CA ARG A 43 22.95 -10.14 -13.23
C ARG A 43 23.31 -11.03 -14.42
N LEU A 44 23.78 -12.24 -14.18
CA LEU A 44 24.13 -13.19 -15.25
C LEU A 44 22.88 -13.76 -15.94
N VAL A 45 21.83 -14.05 -15.16
CA VAL A 45 20.57 -14.63 -15.63
C VAL A 45 19.65 -13.57 -16.25
N ASP A 46 19.74 -12.35 -15.76
CA ASP A 46 18.83 -11.25 -16.11
C ASP A 46 19.60 -10.05 -16.69
N ARG A 47 20.10 -10.18 -17.90
CA ARG A 47 20.76 -9.10 -18.62
C ARG A 47 19.90 -7.84 -18.74
N ASP A 48 18.59 -7.99 -18.81
CA ASP A 48 17.64 -6.86 -19.01
C ASP A 48 17.00 -6.37 -17.70
N ARG A 49 17.36 -6.90 -16.53
CA ARG A 49 16.79 -6.57 -15.20
C ARG A 49 15.25 -6.69 -15.12
N LYS A 50 14.63 -7.45 -16.02
CA LYS A 50 13.18 -7.62 -16.10
C LYS A 50 12.69 -8.87 -15.40
N SER A 51 13.58 -9.80 -15.04
CA SER A 51 13.20 -11.04 -14.40
C SER A 51 12.73 -10.82 -12.95
N ALA A 52 11.87 -11.72 -12.47
CA ALA A 52 11.45 -11.72 -11.07
C ALA A 52 12.65 -11.86 -10.13
N LEU A 53 13.65 -12.69 -10.51
CA LEU A 53 14.84 -12.95 -9.70
C LEU A 53 15.69 -11.68 -9.49
N GLY A 54 15.91 -10.88 -10.54
CA GLY A 54 16.63 -9.62 -10.45
C GLY A 54 15.96 -8.62 -9.53
N ARG A 55 14.63 -8.49 -9.63
CA ARG A 55 13.82 -7.63 -8.75
C ARG A 55 13.88 -8.09 -7.30
N TYR A 56 13.74 -9.38 -7.01
CA TYR A 56 13.85 -9.92 -5.65
C TYR A 56 15.25 -9.71 -5.05
N ALA A 57 16.31 -9.95 -5.83
CA ALA A 57 17.68 -9.72 -5.37
C ALA A 57 17.92 -8.23 -5.00
N GLN A 58 17.38 -7.30 -5.79
CA GLN A 58 17.46 -5.86 -5.51
C GLN A 58 16.66 -5.48 -4.25
N ILE A 59 15.43 -5.98 -4.11
CA ILE A 59 14.59 -5.75 -2.93
C ILE A 59 15.30 -6.25 -1.66
N ILE A 60 15.85 -7.49 -1.71
CA ILE A 60 16.61 -8.06 -0.58
C ILE A 60 17.79 -7.16 -0.23
N ASP A 61 18.61 -6.79 -1.21
CA ASP A 61 19.81 -5.98 -0.93
C ASP A 61 19.45 -4.58 -0.38
N THR A 62 18.40 -3.98 -0.88
CA THR A 62 17.92 -2.68 -0.40
C THR A 62 17.33 -2.79 1.00
N SER A 63 16.58 -3.85 1.33
CA SER A 63 16.00 -4.06 2.65
C SER A 63 17.05 -4.31 3.76
N TYR A 64 18.25 -4.74 3.39
CA TYR A 64 19.37 -4.91 4.34
C TYR A 64 20.15 -3.61 4.65
N LYS A 65 19.64 -2.47 4.24
CA LYS A 65 20.15 -1.18 4.71
C LYS A 65 19.81 -0.98 6.19
N ARG A 66 20.58 -0.11 6.86
CA ARG A 66 20.44 0.10 8.31
C ARG A 66 19.26 0.98 8.68
N THR A 67 18.96 1.98 7.81
CA THR A 67 17.97 3.01 8.08
C THR A 67 17.03 3.21 6.89
N GLN A 68 15.84 3.72 7.14
CA GLN A 68 14.90 4.13 6.09
C GLN A 68 15.50 5.23 5.20
N ARG A 69 16.38 6.08 5.76
CA ARG A 69 17.07 7.12 4.99
C ARG A 69 17.96 6.51 3.91
N GLU A 70 18.76 5.48 4.24
CA GLU A 70 19.60 4.83 3.23
C GLU A 70 18.79 4.19 2.10
N VAL A 71 17.62 3.61 2.43
CA VAL A 71 16.68 3.08 1.42
C VAL A 71 16.12 4.20 0.56
N PHE A 72 15.68 5.28 1.19
CA PHE A 72 15.13 6.44 0.50
C PHE A 72 16.13 7.07 -0.47
N GLU A 73 17.39 7.24 -0.07
CA GLU A 73 18.43 7.78 -0.94
C GLU A 73 18.67 6.92 -2.20
N ILE A 74 18.58 5.60 -2.07
CA ILE A 74 18.66 4.71 -3.23
C ILE A 74 17.48 4.95 -4.17
N VAL A 75 16.27 5.03 -3.64
CA VAL A 75 15.06 5.29 -4.45
C VAL A 75 15.13 6.66 -5.10
N ARG A 76 15.49 7.69 -4.32
CA ARG A 76 15.61 9.08 -4.81
C ARG A 76 16.60 9.20 -5.97
N GLY A 77 17.72 8.44 -5.92
CA GLY A 77 18.73 8.43 -6.97
C GLY A 77 18.26 7.97 -8.36
N PHE A 78 17.06 7.36 -8.46
CA PHE A 78 16.46 6.98 -9.75
C PHE A 78 15.58 8.08 -10.37
N TYR A 79 15.37 9.20 -9.66
CA TYR A 79 14.45 10.27 -10.07
C TYR A 79 15.18 11.58 -10.27
N PRO A 80 14.69 12.48 -11.13
CA PRO A 80 15.22 13.83 -11.27
C PRO A 80 15.23 14.59 -9.95
N GLU A 81 16.14 15.53 -9.82
CA GLU A 81 16.17 16.46 -8.69
C GLU A 81 14.85 17.23 -8.58
N GLY A 82 14.43 17.53 -7.35
CA GLY A 82 13.14 18.18 -7.08
C GLY A 82 11.92 17.24 -7.13
N THR A 83 12.10 15.94 -7.43
CA THR A 83 11.00 14.97 -7.30
C THR A 83 10.57 14.85 -5.86
N ARG A 84 9.25 14.86 -5.65
CA ARG A 84 8.61 14.66 -4.34
C ARG A 84 8.21 13.21 -4.15
N PHE A 85 8.22 12.73 -2.90
CA PHE A 85 7.98 11.30 -2.59
C PHE A 85 6.99 11.14 -1.46
N VAL A 86 5.89 10.44 -1.71
CA VAL A 86 4.99 9.97 -0.65
C VAL A 86 5.58 8.72 -0.04
N LEU A 87 6.01 8.81 1.23
CA LEU A 87 6.56 7.69 1.97
C LEU A 87 5.45 6.96 2.71
N LEU A 88 5.37 5.67 2.44
CA LEU A 88 4.36 4.76 2.95
C LEU A 88 5.03 3.74 3.88
N PRO A 89 5.01 3.94 5.20
CA PRO A 89 5.46 2.93 6.15
C PRO A 89 4.62 1.65 6.03
N MET A 90 5.19 0.53 6.47
CA MET A 90 4.55 -0.77 6.36
C MET A 90 4.50 -1.44 7.72
N ASP A 91 3.32 -1.46 8.32
CA ASP A 91 3.12 -2.19 9.57
C ASP A 91 2.96 -3.70 9.30
N MET A 92 3.93 -4.47 9.73
CA MET A 92 3.94 -5.92 9.61
C MET A 92 3.81 -6.63 10.99
N THR A 93 3.60 -5.89 12.07
CA THR A 93 3.54 -6.43 13.44
C THR A 93 2.37 -7.39 13.65
N LYS A 94 1.24 -7.13 12.97
CA LYS A 94 0.02 -7.95 13.08
C LYS A 94 -0.12 -9.03 12.00
N MET A 95 0.93 -9.27 11.23
CA MET A 95 0.96 -10.23 10.10
C MET A 95 0.99 -11.70 10.53
N ASN A 96 1.18 -11.99 11.83
CA ASN A 96 1.38 -13.35 12.37
C ASN A 96 2.55 -14.11 11.71
N ALA A 97 3.62 -13.39 11.40
CA ALA A 97 4.83 -13.94 10.78
C ALA A 97 6.08 -13.87 11.70
N GLY A 98 5.86 -13.84 13.01
CA GLY A 98 6.90 -13.69 14.03
C GLY A 98 7.00 -12.27 14.57
N SER A 99 8.08 -11.98 15.29
CA SER A 99 8.33 -10.68 15.90
C SER A 99 8.97 -9.69 14.92
N VAL A 100 8.62 -8.41 15.07
CA VAL A 100 9.21 -7.30 14.33
C VAL A 100 10.12 -6.53 15.27
N ALA A 101 11.39 -6.35 14.90
CA ALA A 101 12.36 -5.70 15.76
C ALA A 101 12.09 -4.20 15.94
N VAL A 102 11.63 -3.53 14.88
CA VAL A 102 11.29 -2.10 14.89
C VAL A 102 9.84 -1.94 14.45
N GLY A 103 8.97 -1.66 15.40
CA GLY A 103 7.53 -1.51 15.19
C GLY A 103 7.14 -0.24 14.46
N ILE A 104 5.83 -0.06 14.26
CA ILE A 104 5.30 1.03 13.43
C ILE A 104 5.56 2.42 14.02
N ASP A 105 5.45 2.59 15.34
CA ASP A 105 5.70 3.88 15.99
C ASP A 105 7.15 4.35 15.76
N ALA A 106 8.13 3.42 15.83
CA ALA A 106 9.51 3.72 15.52
C ALA A 106 9.75 3.98 14.03
N GLN A 107 9.02 3.28 13.12
CA GLN A 107 9.06 3.59 11.68
C GLN A 107 8.57 5.02 11.40
N HIS A 108 7.50 5.45 12.06
CA HIS A 108 6.99 6.82 11.94
C HIS A 108 8.03 7.84 12.42
N ALA A 109 8.65 7.61 13.59
CA ALA A 109 9.71 8.47 14.10
C ALA A 109 10.92 8.58 13.17
N GLU A 110 11.33 7.48 12.54
CA GLU A 110 12.39 7.49 11.51
C GLU A 110 11.99 8.32 10.27
N ILE A 111 10.71 8.29 9.87
CA ILE A 111 10.22 9.10 8.74
C ILE A 111 10.16 10.58 9.11
N VAL A 112 9.79 10.93 10.34
CA VAL A 112 9.87 12.32 10.86
C VAL A 112 11.30 12.83 10.79
N ALA A 113 12.26 12.04 11.28
CA ALA A 113 13.68 12.40 11.20
C ALA A 113 14.18 12.49 9.75
N LEU A 114 13.71 11.61 8.88
CA LEU A 114 14.03 11.65 7.46
C LEU A 114 13.48 12.93 6.81
N ARG A 115 12.22 13.28 7.07
CA ARG A 115 11.60 14.49 6.54
C ARG A 115 12.37 15.75 6.97
N SER A 116 12.76 15.84 8.23
CA SER A 116 13.52 16.98 8.76
C SER A 116 14.91 17.14 8.13
N ALA A 117 15.44 16.10 7.46
CA ALA A 117 16.73 16.14 6.78
C ALA A 117 16.66 16.66 5.33
N TYR A 118 15.46 16.94 4.81
CA TYR A 118 15.23 17.43 3.44
C TYR A 118 14.34 18.68 3.45
N PRO A 119 14.35 19.48 2.36
CA PRO A 119 13.37 20.54 2.19
C PRO A 119 11.93 20.03 2.33
N ASP A 120 11.06 20.82 2.92
CA ASP A 120 9.70 20.46 3.34
C ASP A 120 8.80 19.82 2.28
N SER A 121 9.12 20.00 1.01
CA SER A 121 8.34 19.46 -0.10
C SER A 121 8.78 18.08 -0.60
N ILE A 122 10.02 17.64 -0.28
CA ILE A 122 10.59 16.42 -0.89
C ILE A 122 9.98 15.15 -0.30
N VAL A 123 9.83 15.09 1.02
CA VAL A 123 9.29 13.93 1.75
C VAL A 123 7.89 14.25 2.24
N ILE A 124 6.92 13.46 1.82
CA ILE A 124 5.50 13.58 2.18
C ILE A 124 5.13 12.30 2.95
N PRO A 125 5.09 12.34 4.29
CA PRO A 125 4.81 11.17 5.09
C PRO A 125 3.32 10.84 5.14
N PHE A 126 2.99 9.55 5.03
CA PHE A 126 1.66 9.01 5.32
C PHE A 126 1.74 8.11 6.55
N ALA A 127 0.75 8.19 7.43
CA ALA A 127 0.67 7.34 8.60
C ALA A 127 0.14 5.94 8.24
N ALA A 128 0.88 4.89 8.58
CA ALA A 128 0.35 3.54 8.46
C ALA A 128 -0.66 3.28 9.58
N VAL A 129 -1.82 2.74 9.22
CA VAL A 129 -2.95 2.54 10.12
C VAL A 129 -3.39 1.09 10.09
N ASP A 130 -3.43 0.46 11.27
CA ASP A 130 -4.02 -0.86 11.47
C ASP A 130 -4.98 -0.78 12.68
N PRO A 131 -6.28 -1.11 12.50
CA PRO A 131 -7.30 -0.95 13.54
C PRO A 131 -7.07 -1.81 14.78
N ARG A 132 -6.16 -2.77 14.70
CA ARG A 132 -5.84 -3.70 15.82
C ARG A 132 -4.82 -3.15 16.80
N HIS A 133 -4.30 -1.92 16.57
CA HIS A 133 -3.47 -1.22 17.54
C HIS A 133 -4.31 -0.38 18.48
N GLU A 134 -3.99 -0.48 19.76
CA GLU A 134 -4.60 0.37 20.77
C GLU A 134 -4.19 1.85 20.58
N GLY A 135 -5.17 2.74 20.68
CA GLY A 135 -4.94 4.17 20.52
C GLY A 135 -4.55 4.59 19.09
N VAL A 136 -4.88 3.77 18.06
CA VAL A 136 -4.49 4.07 16.67
C VAL A 136 -5.06 5.39 16.16
N VAL A 137 -6.25 5.77 16.60
CA VAL A 137 -6.92 7.02 16.19
C VAL A 137 -6.13 8.21 16.72
N GLU A 138 -5.94 8.28 18.02
CA GLU A 138 -5.26 9.39 18.72
C GLU A 138 -3.82 9.52 18.25
N LYS A 139 -3.10 8.41 18.13
CA LYS A 139 -1.72 8.40 17.64
C LYS A 139 -1.62 8.90 16.20
N THR A 140 -2.55 8.50 15.34
CA THR A 140 -2.54 8.93 13.93
C THR A 140 -2.88 10.41 13.80
N ILE A 141 -3.84 10.92 14.56
CA ILE A 141 -4.16 12.35 14.58
C ILE A 141 -2.95 13.15 15.09
N ALA A 142 -2.27 12.69 16.14
CA ALA A 142 -1.06 13.34 16.65
C ALA A 142 0.05 13.42 15.58
N LEU A 143 0.28 12.35 14.81
CA LEU A 143 1.23 12.37 13.68
C LEU A 143 0.86 13.41 12.62
N ILE A 144 -0.43 13.59 12.34
CA ILE A 144 -0.91 14.57 11.35
C ILE A 144 -0.71 15.99 11.89
N GLU A 145 -1.12 16.26 13.12
CA GLU A 145 -1.14 17.60 13.71
C GLU A 145 0.25 18.09 14.14
N GLN A 146 1.09 17.18 14.67
CA GLN A 146 2.37 17.55 15.30
C GLN A 146 3.56 17.26 14.37
N ASP A 147 3.49 16.21 13.55
CA ASP A 147 4.61 15.71 12.72
C ASP A 147 4.36 15.87 11.22
N ASP A 148 3.30 16.59 10.83
CA ASP A 148 2.96 16.97 9.46
C ASP A 148 2.80 15.76 8.52
N PHE A 149 2.21 14.67 9.01
CA PHE A 149 1.77 13.58 8.15
C PHE A 149 0.60 14.05 7.27
N ARG A 150 0.62 13.68 5.98
CA ARG A 150 -0.25 14.25 4.95
C ARG A 150 -1.29 13.28 4.39
N GLY A 151 -1.47 12.13 5.02
CA GLY A 151 -2.45 11.14 4.64
C GLY A 151 -2.33 9.85 5.41
N LEU A 152 -3.23 8.92 5.12
CA LEU A 152 -3.31 7.61 5.75
C LEU A 152 -2.87 6.52 4.78
N LYS A 153 -2.14 5.53 5.27
CA LYS A 153 -1.80 4.30 4.54
C LYS A 153 -2.49 3.11 5.20
N LEU A 154 -3.35 2.44 4.45
CA LEU A 154 -3.96 1.17 4.84
C LEU A 154 -3.30 -0.01 4.12
N TYR A 155 -3.16 -1.11 4.84
CA TYR A 155 -2.66 -2.36 4.26
C TYR A 155 -3.49 -3.57 4.74
N PRO A 156 -4.74 -3.72 4.30
CA PRO A 156 -5.67 -4.77 4.74
C PRO A 156 -5.18 -6.21 4.60
N PRO A 157 -4.25 -6.57 3.67
CA PRO A 157 -3.71 -7.92 3.59
C PRO A 157 -3.05 -8.43 4.89
N THR A 158 -2.68 -7.54 5.82
CA THR A 158 -2.17 -7.93 7.14
C THR A 158 -3.25 -8.53 8.06
N GLY A 159 -4.53 -8.47 7.66
CA GLY A 159 -5.61 -9.23 8.29
C GLY A 159 -6.67 -8.38 8.99
N TYR A 160 -7.22 -7.37 8.32
CA TYR A 160 -8.36 -6.58 8.81
C TYR A 160 -9.24 -6.08 7.66
N HIS A 161 -10.50 -5.82 7.97
CA HIS A 161 -11.44 -5.22 7.02
C HIS A 161 -11.14 -3.73 6.83
N PRO A 162 -11.08 -3.19 5.59
CA PRO A 162 -10.87 -1.75 5.38
C PRO A 162 -12.02 -0.88 5.91
N TYR A 163 -13.19 -1.47 6.18
CA TYR A 163 -14.35 -0.81 6.77
C TYR A 163 -14.57 -1.20 8.25
N ASP A 164 -13.49 -1.56 8.95
CA ASP A 164 -13.52 -1.81 10.39
C ASP A 164 -14.02 -0.58 11.15
N PRO A 165 -15.03 -0.70 12.03
CA PRO A 165 -15.60 0.44 12.76
C PRO A 165 -14.59 1.23 13.60
N ARG A 166 -13.51 0.63 14.04
CA ARG A 166 -12.41 1.30 14.76
C ARG A 166 -11.71 2.37 13.92
N LEU A 167 -11.84 2.30 12.59
CA LEU A 167 -11.29 3.28 11.66
C LEU A 167 -12.24 4.45 11.35
N TRP A 168 -13.53 4.36 11.71
CA TRP A 168 -14.50 5.41 11.39
C TRP A 168 -14.07 6.80 11.86
N PRO A 169 -13.57 7.00 13.08
CA PRO A 169 -13.12 8.33 13.53
C PRO A 169 -11.97 8.88 12.67
N LEU A 170 -11.07 8.02 12.18
CA LEU A 170 -10.00 8.46 11.28
C LEU A 170 -10.51 8.81 9.88
N TYR A 171 -11.51 8.11 9.36
CA TYR A 171 -12.09 8.44 8.06
C TYR A 171 -12.90 9.73 8.11
N GLU A 172 -13.63 9.96 9.20
CA GLU A 172 -14.30 11.22 9.45
C GLU A 172 -13.29 12.38 9.49
N TYR A 173 -12.27 12.25 10.33
CA TYR A 173 -11.18 13.23 10.44
C TYR A 173 -10.49 13.48 9.09
N ALA A 174 -10.18 12.41 8.35
CA ALA A 174 -9.54 12.53 7.04
C ALA A 174 -10.44 13.23 6.00
N GLN A 175 -11.76 12.97 6.03
CA GLN A 175 -12.72 13.65 5.17
C GLN A 175 -12.83 15.14 5.50
N GLU A 176 -12.92 15.50 6.78
CA GLU A 176 -13.04 16.89 7.25
C GLU A 176 -11.79 17.71 6.94
N HIS A 177 -10.61 17.09 7.05
CA HIS A 177 -9.32 17.76 6.81
C HIS A 177 -8.80 17.54 5.37
N ASN A 178 -9.63 16.99 4.47
CA ASN A 178 -9.26 16.71 3.08
C ASN A 178 -7.97 15.88 2.92
N LEU A 179 -7.73 14.94 3.83
CA LEU A 179 -6.56 14.06 3.80
C LEU A 179 -6.81 12.83 2.91
N PRO A 180 -5.86 12.45 2.06
CA PRO A 180 -5.99 11.25 1.25
C PRO A 180 -5.76 9.97 2.07
N VAL A 181 -6.53 8.94 1.74
CA VAL A 181 -6.33 7.57 2.23
C VAL A 181 -5.79 6.72 1.07
N LEU A 182 -4.56 6.26 1.17
CA LEU A 182 -3.98 5.34 0.20
C LEU A 182 -4.05 3.92 0.74
N THR A 183 -4.77 3.05 0.07
CA THR A 183 -4.95 1.66 0.47
C THR A 183 -4.42 0.68 -0.57
N HIS A 184 -3.93 -0.48 -0.10
CA HIS A 184 -3.50 -1.56 -0.99
C HIS A 184 -4.74 -2.20 -1.64
N CYS A 185 -4.77 -2.21 -2.96
CA CYS A 185 -5.84 -2.80 -3.75
C CYS A 185 -5.26 -3.65 -4.88
N SER A 186 -4.72 -4.79 -4.52
CA SER A 186 -4.34 -5.88 -5.42
C SER A 186 -4.44 -7.20 -4.68
N ARG A 187 -4.48 -8.31 -5.42
CA ARG A 187 -4.58 -9.63 -4.80
C ARG A 187 -3.42 -9.87 -3.83
N PRO A 188 -3.66 -10.55 -2.69
CA PRO A 188 -2.63 -10.79 -1.69
C PRO A 188 -1.37 -11.44 -2.29
N ALA A 189 -0.21 -10.93 -1.88
CA ALA A 189 1.10 -11.38 -2.35
C ALA A 189 2.02 -11.74 -1.17
N SER A 190 3.28 -11.32 -1.18
CA SER A 190 4.28 -11.71 -0.16
C SER A 190 4.00 -11.13 1.22
N VAL A 191 3.54 -9.86 1.29
CA VAL A 191 3.16 -9.20 2.55
C VAL A 191 1.68 -9.45 2.80
N GLN A 192 1.38 -10.42 3.66
CA GLN A 192 0.02 -10.80 4.00
C GLN A 192 -0.02 -11.55 5.33
N TYR A 193 -1.17 -11.59 5.97
CA TYR A 193 -1.38 -12.36 7.19
C TYR A 193 -1.03 -13.84 7.00
N ARG A 194 -0.34 -14.41 7.99
CA ARG A 194 0.13 -15.80 7.98
C ARG A 194 -0.44 -16.55 9.18
N GLY A 195 -1.22 -17.55 8.93
CA GLY A 195 -1.85 -18.34 9.99
C GLY A 195 -3.30 -18.65 9.65
N LYS A 196 -3.99 -19.25 10.59
CA LYS A 196 -5.44 -19.46 10.50
C LYS A 196 -6.14 -18.12 10.72
N PRO A 197 -7.19 -17.79 9.95
CA PRO A 197 -8.03 -16.63 10.23
C PRO A 197 -8.56 -16.67 11.68
N THR A 198 -8.60 -15.51 12.31
CA THR A 198 -9.22 -15.38 13.64
C THR A 198 -10.74 -15.18 13.51
N PRO A 199 -11.55 -15.46 14.54
CA PRO A 199 -12.97 -15.13 14.52
C PRO A 199 -13.25 -13.68 14.19
N GLU A 200 -12.45 -12.73 14.71
CA GLU A 200 -12.54 -11.30 14.40
C GLU A 200 -12.36 -11.02 12.89
N MET A 201 -11.40 -11.66 12.25
CA MET A 201 -11.16 -11.52 10.80
C MET A 201 -12.31 -12.11 9.96
N LEU A 202 -12.92 -13.20 10.46
CA LEU A 202 -14.03 -13.88 9.79
C LEU A 202 -15.39 -13.22 10.05
N THR A 203 -15.51 -12.33 11.02
CA THR A 203 -16.75 -11.62 11.27
C THR A 203 -16.82 -10.38 10.38
N ASP A 204 -17.85 -10.30 9.54
CA ASP A 204 -18.11 -9.09 8.74
C ASP A 204 -18.53 -7.96 9.69
N PRO A 205 -17.79 -6.83 9.73
CA PRO A 205 -18.04 -5.79 10.72
C PRO A 205 -19.31 -4.95 10.45
N ASP A 206 -19.92 -5.05 9.29
CA ASP A 206 -21.14 -4.34 8.92
C ASP A 206 -22.39 -5.18 9.28
N SER A 207 -22.37 -6.47 8.94
CA SER A 207 -23.51 -7.37 9.17
C SER A 207 -23.39 -8.20 10.45
N GLY A 208 -22.18 -8.37 11.00
CA GLY A 208 -21.91 -9.30 12.11
C GLY A 208 -21.92 -10.78 11.70
N GLU A 209 -22.07 -11.07 10.40
CA GLU A 209 -22.09 -12.42 9.87
C GLU A 209 -20.71 -13.09 9.97
N LEU A 210 -20.70 -14.36 10.36
CA LEU A 210 -19.48 -15.18 10.33
C LEU A 210 -19.28 -15.75 8.93
N LEU A 211 -18.20 -15.31 8.27
CA LEU A 211 -17.84 -15.72 6.92
C LEU A 211 -17.19 -17.11 6.93
N ASP A 212 -17.70 -18.02 6.14
CA ASP A 212 -17.08 -19.34 5.91
C ASP A 212 -16.07 -19.23 4.76
N LEU A 213 -14.90 -18.67 5.05
CA LEU A 213 -13.85 -18.40 4.06
C LEU A 213 -12.51 -18.96 4.49
N GLY A 214 -11.81 -19.58 3.57
CA GLY A 214 -10.40 -19.90 3.72
C GLY A 214 -9.53 -18.63 3.81
N ARG A 215 -8.31 -18.78 4.36
CA ARG A 215 -7.39 -17.64 4.54
C ARG A 215 -7.19 -16.82 3.27
N PHE A 216 -6.93 -17.47 2.14
CA PHE A 216 -6.62 -16.75 0.89
C PHE A 216 -7.83 -15.97 0.38
N GLU A 217 -9.02 -16.57 0.46
CA GLU A 217 -10.27 -15.93 0.06
C GLU A 217 -10.58 -14.72 0.93
N LEU A 218 -10.41 -14.88 2.25
CA LEU A 218 -10.60 -13.79 3.22
C LEU A 218 -9.65 -12.62 2.96
N LEU A 219 -8.36 -12.88 2.77
CA LEU A 219 -7.38 -11.84 2.48
C LEU A 219 -7.63 -11.19 1.11
N THR A 220 -8.15 -11.95 0.14
CA THR A 220 -8.60 -11.42 -1.13
C THR A 220 -9.79 -10.48 -0.94
N ARG A 221 -10.78 -10.88 -0.12
CA ARG A 221 -11.93 -10.05 0.24
C ARG A 221 -11.52 -8.71 0.86
N PHE A 222 -10.53 -8.69 1.75
CA PHE A 222 -10.04 -7.45 2.38
C PHE A 222 -9.46 -6.42 1.39
N THR A 223 -9.02 -6.87 0.24
CA THR A 223 -8.38 -6.03 -0.78
C THR A 223 -9.18 -5.87 -2.06
N ASP A 224 -10.32 -6.59 -2.16
CA ASP A 224 -11.26 -6.44 -3.29
C ASP A 224 -11.79 -5.00 -3.34
N PRO A 225 -11.88 -4.36 -4.51
CA PRO A 225 -12.46 -3.02 -4.64
C PRO A 225 -13.82 -2.85 -3.97
N ASP A 226 -14.67 -3.88 -3.99
CA ASP A 226 -15.99 -3.83 -3.36
C ASP A 226 -15.91 -3.71 -1.82
N ALA A 227 -14.82 -4.13 -1.18
CA ALA A 227 -14.61 -3.97 0.26
C ALA A 227 -14.46 -2.51 0.72
N TYR A 228 -14.19 -1.59 -0.19
CA TYR A 228 -14.09 -0.16 0.12
C TYR A 228 -15.41 0.59 0.01
N LYS A 229 -16.44 -0.03 -0.55
CA LYS A 229 -17.76 0.59 -0.72
C LYS A 229 -18.44 0.99 0.59
N PRO A 230 -18.43 0.19 1.69
CA PRO A 230 -19.03 0.59 2.94
C PRO A 230 -18.45 1.90 3.48
N MET A 231 -17.12 2.05 3.50
CA MET A 231 -16.47 3.28 3.96
C MET A 231 -16.78 4.47 3.04
N LEU A 232 -16.76 4.27 1.72
CA LEU A 232 -17.06 5.32 0.75
C LEU A 232 -18.54 5.74 0.79
N LYS A 233 -19.46 4.82 1.07
CA LYS A 233 -20.86 5.13 1.28
C LYS A 233 -21.10 5.97 2.53
N LYS A 234 -20.36 5.63 3.62
CA LYS A 234 -20.47 6.36 4.90
C LYS A 234 -19.79 7.73 4.83
N TYR A 235 -18.65 7.81 4.13
CA TYR A 235 -17.84 9.02 3.99
C TYR A 235 -17.69 9.39 2.50
N PRO A 236 -18.72 9.97 1.86
CA PRO A 236 -18.74 10.16 0.40
C PRO A 236 -17.76 11.21 -0.12
N LYS A 237 -17.24 12.08 0.74
CA LYS A 237 -16.20 13.06 0.39
C LYS A 237 -14.78 12.57 0.71
N LEU A 238 -14.63 11.38 1.28
CA LEU A 238 -13.32 10.81 1.61
C LEU A 238 -12.55 10.51 0.32
N ARG A 239 -11.33 11.01 0.25
CA ARG A 239 -10.42 10.80 -0.90
C ARG A 239 -9.68 9.49 -0.75
N VAL A 240 -10.06 8.48 -1.50
CA VAL A 240 -9.46 7.14 -1.43
C VAL A 240 -8.69 6.81 -2.70
N CYS A 241 -7.42 6.46 -2.56
CA CYS A 241 -6.58 5.93 -3.63
C CYS A 241 -6.44 4.41 -3.51
N LEU A 242 -7.04 3.68 -4.44
CA LEU A 242 -6.94 2.23 -4.57
C LEU A 242 -5.62 1.89 -5.29
N ALA A 243 -4.54 1.70 -4.52
CA ALA A 243 -3.21 1.49 -5.06
C ALA A 243 -3.12 0.20 -5.90
N HIS A 244 -2.27 0.22 -6.93
CA HIS A 244 -2.06 -0.86 -7.89
C HIS A 244 -3.23 -1.14 -8.84
N PHE A 245 -4.39 -0.55 -8.66
CA PHE A 245 -5.57 -0.73 -9.53
C PHE A 245 -5.85 -2.19 -9.85
N GLY A 246 -5.94 -3.04 -8.82
CA GLY A 246 -6.14 -4.48 -8.97
C GLY A 246 -4.87 -5.28 -9.20
N GLY A 247 -3.78 -4.66 -9.63
CA GLY A 247 -2.50 -5.32 -9.93
C GLY A 247 -2.41 -5.88 -11.36
N ALA A 248 -1.19 -6.23 -11.78
CA ALA A 248 -0.89 -6.60 -13.16
C ALA A 248 -1.76 -7.74 -13.72
N GLY A 249 -2.06 -8.76 -12.91
CA GLY A 249 -2.90 -9.88 -13.35
C GLY A 249 -4.35 -9.48 -13.65
N ASP A 250 -4.89 -8.52 -12.90
CA ASP A 250 -6.25 -8.02 -13.15
C ASP A 250 -6.30 -7.04 -14.34
N TRP A 251 -5.20 -6.35 -14.64
CA TRP A 251 -5.06 -5.60 -15.90
C TRP A 251 -5.10 -6.53 -17.11
N THR A 252 -4.35 -7.64 -17.08
CA THR A 252 -4.38 -8.65 -18.16
C THR A 252 -5.79 -9.20 -18.34
N ARG A 253 -6.46 -9.59 -17.26
CA ARG A 253 -7.87 -10.06 -17.32
C ARG A 253 -8.82 -9.04 -17.92
N TYR A 254 -8.64 -7.76 -17.59
CA TYR A 254 -9.45 -6.69 -18.16
C TYR A 254 -9.21 -6.52 -19.66
N LEU A 255 -7.97 -6.63 -20.12
CA LEU A 255 -7.66 -6.56 -21.56
C LEU A 255 -8.22 -7.74 -22.34
N ASP A 256 -8.24 -8.93 -21.74
CA ASP A 256 -8.83 -10.12 -22.35
C ASP A 256 -10.36 -10.08 -22.39
N LYS A 257 -10.99 -9.54 -21.33
CA LYS A 257 -12.46 -9.43 -21.19
C LYS A 257 -12.83 -8.12 -20.47
N PRO A 258 -12.90 -6.99 -21.19
CA PRO A 258 -13.13 -5.67 -20.58
C PRO A 258 -14.57 -5.44 -20.10
N TRP A 259 -15.53 -6.24 -20.60
CA TRP A 259 -16.93 -6.11 -20.25
C TRP A 259 -17.46 -7.34 -19.53
N HIS A 260 -18.34 -7.12 -18.54
CA HIS A 260 -18.95 -8.15 -17.73
C HIS A 260 -20.43 -7.80 -17.48
N SER A 261 -21.30 -8.81 -17.43
CA SER A 261 -22.66 -8.67 -16.94
C SER A 261 -22.68 -8.54 -15.41
N GLU A 262 -23.74 -8.01 -14.85
CA GLU A 262 -23.93 -7.92 -13.38
C GLU A 262 -23.83 -9.30 -12.70
N THR A 263 -24.30 -10.37 -13.38
CA THR A 263 -24.21 -11.74 -12.86
C THR A 263 -22.77 -12.28 -12.79
N GLU A 264 -21.86 -11.71 -13.60
CA GLU A 264 -20.44 -12.06 -13.59
C GLU A 264 -19.60 -11.23 -12.62
N ARG A 265 -20.21 -10.25 -11.91
CA ARG A 265 -19.52 -9.31 -11.04
C ARG A 265 -18.54 -9.96 -10.06
N PRO A 266 -18.82 -11.08 -9.39
CA PRO A 266 -17.86 -11.73 -8.50
C PRO A 266 -16.57 -12.16 -9.20
N ASN A 267 -16.63 -12.45 -10.49
CA ASN A 267 -15.49 -12.89 -11.31
C ASN A 267 -14.85 -11.79 -12.15
N MET A 268 -15.35 -10.55 -12.04
CA MET A 268 -14.78 -9.40 -12.75
C MET A 268 -13.31 -9.18 -12.34
N SER A 269 -12.55 -8.65 -13.29
CA SER A 269 -11.24 -8.10 -12.93
C SER A 269 -11.42 -6.93 -11.95
N TRP A 270 -10.47 -6.77 -11.02
CA TRP A 270 -10.55 -5.67 -10.07
C TRP A 270 -10.42 -4.31 -10.75
N LEU A 271 -9.71 -4.26 -11.87
CA LEU A 271 -9.66 -3.05 -12.69
C LEU A 271 -11.07 -2.69 -13.20
N ALA A 272 -11.86 -3.65 -13.68
CA ALA A 272 -13.24 -3.39 -14.12
C ALA A 272 -14.10 -2.87 -12.96
N LYS A 273 -14.02 -3.49 -11.76
CA LYS A 273 -14.71 -3.02 -10.55
C LYS A 273 -14.34 -1.58 -10.18
N ILE A 274 -13.05 -1.23 -10.25
CA ILE A 274 -12.56 0.13 -9.95
C ILE A 274 -13.10 1.11 -10.99
N LEU A 275 -13.06 0.76 -12.28
CA LEU A 275 -13.60 1.62 -13.34
C LEU A 275 -15.12 1.85 -13.19
N ASP A 276 -15.88 0.84 -12.77
CA ASP A 276 -17.29 0.99 -12.46
C ASP A 276 -17.51 1.95 -11.28
N MET A 277 -16.72 1.83 -10.22
CA MET A 277 -16.78 2.76 -9.09
C MET A 277 -16.48 4.20 -9.51
N LEU A 278 -15.51 4.40 -10.42
CA LEU A 278 -15.16 5.72 -10.95
C LEU A 278 -16.26 6.31 -11.87
N ARG A 279 -16.94 5.47 -12.63
CA ARG A 279 -18.03 5.90 -13.54
C ARG A 279 -19.33 6.23 -12.82
N ALA A 280 -19.55 5.60 -11.68
CA ALA A 280 -20.80 5.77 -10.93
C ALA A 280 -20.99 7.17 -10.31
N ASP A 281 -20.00 8.08 -10.45
CA ASP A 281 -19.96 9.46 -9.89
C ASP A 281 -20.35 9.56 -8.39
N THR A 282 -20.55 8.40 -7.76
CA THR A 282 -21.07 8.29 -6.38
C THR A 282 -19.96 8.43 -5.35
N TYR A 283 -18.70 8.29 -5.80
CA TYR A 283 -17.54 8.25 -4.91
C TYR A 283 -16.43 9.17 -5.39
N GLN A 284 -15.87 9.97 -4.50
CA GLN A 284 -14.62 10.70 -4.77
C GLN A 284 -13.42 9.72 -4.72
N THR A 285 -13.43 8.71 -5.57
CA THR A 285 -12.25 7.89 -5.78
C THR A 285 -11.30 8.64 -6.69
N CYS A 286 -10.03 8.64 -6.33
CA CYS A 286 -8.99 9.21 -7.15
C CYS A 286 -8.82 8.37 -8.42
N GLY A 287 -9.50 8.76 -9.48
CA GLY A 287 -9.31 8.24 -10.83
C GLY A 287 -8.58 9.25 -11.70
N PRO A 288 -8.15 8.85 -12.89
CA PRO A 288 -7.63 9.80 -13.87
C PRO A 288 -8.71 10.82 -14.21
N THR A 289 -8.39 12.10 -14.10
CA THR A 289 -9.27 13.18 -14.55
C THR A 289 -9.65 12.99 -16.01
N SER A 290 -10.92 13.20 -16.33
CA SER A 290 -11.49 13.21 -17.67
C SER A 290 -10.53 13.79 -18.72
N ALA A 291 -9.92 12.93 -19.50
CA ALA A 291 -9.45 13.26 -20.82
C ALA A 291 -10.49 12.71 -21.81
N THR A 292 -10.93 13.56 -22.72
CA THR A 292 -11.70 13.20 -23.91
C THR A 292 -11.16 11.92 -24.57
N PRO A 293 -12.01 11.09 -25.18
CA PRO A 293 -11.62 9.77 -25.70
C PRO A 293 -10.76 9.94 -26.95
N SER A 294 -9.45 10.02 -26.74
CA SER A 294 -8.45 9.74 -27.75
C SER A 294 -7.56 8.65 -27.18
N THR A 295 -7.49 7.54 -27.89
CA THR A 295 -6.73 6.29 -27.65
C THR A 295 -5.70 6.36 -26.53
N PRO A 296 -5.82 5.53 -25.46
CA PRO A 296 -4.87 5.57 -24.35
C PRO A 296 -3.57 4.89 -24.75
N THR A 297 -2.55 5.67 -25.05
CA THR A 297 -1.17 5.20 -24.94
C THR A 297 -0.82 5.06 -23.47
N MET A 298 -0.25 3.92 -23.08
CA MET A 298 0.06 3.46 -21.71
C MET A 298 0.96 4.38 -20.86
N SER A 299 1.34 5.54 -21.36
CA SER A 299 2.35 6.44 -20.76
C SER A 299 1.79 7.65 -19.99
N THR A 300 0.47 7.82 -19.88
CA THR A 300 -0.08 9.07 -19.31
C THR A 300 -1.24 8.83 -18.32
N PHE A 301 -1.09 7.89 -17.39
CA PHE A 301 -1.90 7.91 -16.18
C PHE A 301 -1.31 8.87 -15.16
N THR A 302 -1.61 10.14 -15.31
CA THR A 302 -1.22 11.16 -14.33
C THR A 302 -2.14 11.07 -13.10
N PHE A 303 -1.60 10.64 -11.97
CA PHE A 303 -2.20 10.64 -10.63
C PHE A 303 -2.48 12.07 -10.09
N SER A 304 -2.79 13.05 -10.94
CA SER A 304 -2.72 14.47 -10.60
C SER A 304 -3.78 14.97 -9.61
N LYS A 305 -4.89 14.26 -9.40
CA LYS A 305 -5.90 14.69 -8.41
C LYS A 305 -5.87 13.95 -7.06
N CYS A 306 -5.27 12.76 -6.99
CA CYS A 306 -5.10 12.08 -5.70
C CYS A 306 -4.10 12.76 -4.79
N CYS A 307 -3.11 13.41 -5.36
CA CYS A 307 -2.00 14.02 -4.67
C CYS A 307 -1.94 15.55 -4.85
N SER A 308 -3.05 16.23 -5.14
CA SER A 308 -3.08 17.69 -5.01
C SER A 308 -2.92 18.02 -3.51
N LEU A 309 -1.68 18.11 -3.12
CA LEU A 309 -1.22 18.53 -1.78
C LEU A 309 -1.09 20.06 -1.70
N THR A 310 -1.84 20.79 -2.52
CA THR A 310 -1.90 22.24 -2.46
C THR A 310 -2.69 22.64 -1.22
N ARG A 311 -2.03 23.35 -0.30
CA ARG A 311 -2.69 24.30 0.59
C ARG A 311 -3.28 25.41 -0.29
N GLU A 312 -4.60 25.59 -0.28
CA GLU A 312 -5.15 26.93 -0.39
C GLU A 312 -5.10 27.60 0.98
#